data_4cac9d372eff0bf198f093efff83014f
#
_entry.id   4cac9d372eff0bf198f093efff83014f
#
_cell.length_a   1.000
_cell.length_b   1.000
_cell.length_c   1.000
_cell.angle_alpha   90.00
_cell.angle_beta   90.00
_cell.angle_gamma   90.00
#
_symmetry.space_group_name_H-M   'P 1'
#
loop_
_entity.id
_entity.type
_entity.pdbx_description
1 polymer ?
#
loop_
_entity_poly.entity_id
_entity_poly.type
_entity_poly.pdbx_seq_one_letter_code
_entity_poly.pdbx_strand_id
1 'polypeptide(L)'
;IYLDDEIIDSPLFTSHIRDISLIHQAGLKVIIVPGARKRIDQVLSDSNISWTYKDNVRVTQQDAIPQIKMAAFDVSNMVMTSLAANQITAIIGNWVRSRGKGIIDGLDFGTAGEIDKLQIDAIKSILDNGFIPIFPCIGWSATGKPYNISSISLAQQIAVNLKADKLFYLIKDSVIDSKNFTIPSNLGLSAEGEIPAMNLEE
;
A
#
# COMPACT_ATOMS: atom_id res chain seq x y z
N ILE A 1 -3.56 2.73 -7.86
CA ILE A 1 -4.77 2.35 -7.09
C ILE A 1 -4.30 1.85 -5.72
N TYR A 2 -4.78 2.47 -4.64
CA TYR A 2 -4.73 1.89 -3.31
C TYR A 2 -5.96 0.98 -3.15
N LEU A 3 -5.74 -0.25 -2.71
CA LEU A 3 -6.80 -1.23 -2.51
C LEU A 3 -6.81 -1.63 -1.03
N ASP A 4 -7.82 -1.15 -0.31
CA ASP A 4 -7.96 -1.40 1.11
C ASP A 4 -8.16 -2.88 1.43
N ASP A 5 -7.68 -3.34 2.57
CA ASP A 5 -7.83 -4.74 2.99
C ASP A 5 -9.30 -5.12 3.24
N GLU A 6 -10.16 -4.17 3.62
CA GLU A 6 -11.60 -4.43 3.72
C GLU A 6 -12.28 -4.69 2.37
N ILE A 7 -11.76 -4.09 1.30
CA ILE A 7 -12.21 -4.39 -0.06
C ILE A 7 -11.70 -5.76 -0.51
N ILE A 8 -10.45 -6.09 -0.18
CA ILE A 8 -9.85 -7.41 -0.51
C ILE A 8 -10.64 -8.54 0.16
N ASP A 9 -11.08 -8.36 1.39
CA ASP A 9 -11.87 -9.33 2.16
C ASP A 9 -13.37 -9.31 1.79
N SER A 10 -13.81 -8.40 0.93
CA SER A 10 -15.22 -8.24 0.59
C SER A 10 -15.65 -9.13 -0.58
N PRO A 11 -16.96 -9.46 -0.68
CA PRO A 11 -17.51 -10.14 -1.84
C PRO A 11 -17.33 -9.37 -3.16
N LEU A 12 -17.06 -8.05 -3.09
CA LEU A 12 -16.86 -7.19 -4.25
C LEU A 12 -15.42 -7.24 -4.81
N PHE A 13 -14.49 -7.87 -4.10
CA PHE A 13 -13.09 -7.94 -4.51
C PHE A 13 -12.90 -8.42 -5.96
N THR A 14 -13.55 -9.53 -6.32
CA THR A 14 -13.47 -10.08 -7.68
C THR A 14 -14.00 -9.11 -8.73
N SER A 15 -15.06 -8.36 -8.42
CA SER A 15 -15.62 -7.34 -9.32
C SER A 15 -14.63 -6.19 -9.54
N HIS A 16 -14.04 -5.67 -8.46
CA HIS A 16 -13.03 -4.61 -8.55
C HIS A 16 -11.78 -5.04 -9.33
N ILE A 17 -11.31 -6.28 -9.14
CA ILE A 17 -10.18 -6.80 -9.91
C ILE A 17 -10.52 -6.92 -11.39
N ARG A 18 -11.76 -7.31 -11.73
CA ARG A 18 -12.24 -7.34 -13.11
C ARG A 18 -12.26 -5.95 -13.73
N ASP A 19 -12.75 -4.95 -13.02
CA ASP A 19 -12.78 -3.56 -13.50
C ASP A 19 -11.36 -3.01 -13.71
N ILE A 20 -10.44 -3.29 -12.78
CA ILE A 20 -9.01 -2.94 -12.91
C ILE A 20 -8.40 -3.62 -14.14
N SER A 21 -8.74 -4.89 -14.38
CA SER A 21 -8.26 -5.64 -15.54
C SER A 21 -8.75 -5.03 -16.86
N LEU A 22 -10.02 -4.60 -16.92
CA LEU A 22 -10.59 -3.92 -18.09
C LEU A 22 -9.91 -2.59 -18.38
N ILE A 23 -9.64 -1.79 -17.34
CA ILE A 23 -8.90 -0.53 -17.44
C ILE A 23 -7.50 -0.77 -18.01
N HIS A 24 -6.81 -1.78 -17.52
CA HIS A 24 -5.47 -2.15 -18.00
C HIS A 24 -5.50 -2.64 -19.45
N GLN A 25 -6.45 -3.51 -19.81
CA GLN A 25 -6.64 -4.01 -21.17
C GLN A 25 -7.01 -2.88 -22.16
N ALA A 26 -7.64 -1.80 -21.68
CA ALA A 26 -7.91 -0.61 -22.48
C ALA A 26 -6.64 0.27 -22.69
N GLY A 27 -5.47 -0.19 -22.23
CA GLY A 27 -4.17 0.46 -22.44
C GLY A 27 -3.72 1.42 -21.36
N LEU A 28 -4.44 1.53 -20.23
CA LEU A 28 -3.99 2.36 -19.12
C LEU A 28 -2.92 1.63 -18.28
N LYS A 29 -1.89 2.37 -17.89
CA LYS A 29 -0.86 1.88 -16.97
C LYS A 29 -1.40 1.89 -15.55
N VAL A 30 -1.44 0.75 -14.92
CA VAL A 30 -2.01 0.55 -13.58
C VAL A 30 -0.93 0.07 -12.62
N ILE A 31 -0.95 0.61 -11.41
CA ILE A 31 -0.16 0.14 -10.26
C ILE A 31 -1.13 -0.17 -9.13
N ILE A 32 -0.88 -1.24 -8.38
CA ILE A 32 -1.72 -1.62 -7.23
C ILE A 32 -0.88 -1.63 -5.96
N VAL A 33 -1.41 -0.97 -4.93
CA VAL A 33 -0.85 -0.98 -3.57
C VAL A 33 -1.92 -1.56 -2.65
N PRO A 34 -1.84 -2.83 -2.28
CA PRO A 34 -2.81 -3.43 -1.38
C PRO A 34 -2.55 -3.05 0.07
N GLY A 35 -3.61 -2.75 0.82
CA GLY A 35 -3.61 -2.69 2.26
C GLY A 35 -3.46 -4.09 2.85
N ALA A 36 -2.74 -4.21 3.96
CA ALA A 36 -2.54 -5.48 4.63
C ALA A 36 -2.63 -5.36 6.16
N ARG A 37 -3.29 -4.32 6.67
CA ARG A 37 -3.33 -4.00 8.10
C ARG A 37 -3.99 -5.12 8.90
N LYS A 38 -5.18 -5.54 8.51
CA LYS A 38 -5.94 -6.60 9.17
C LYS A 38 -5.21 -7.94 9.09
N ARG A 39 -4.69 -8.29 7.90
CA ARG A 39 -3.97 -9.55 7.73
C ARG A 39 -2.71 -9.60 8.59
N ILE A 40 -1.97 -8.49 8.70
CA ILE A 40 -0.80 -8.40 9.57
C ILE A 40 -1.23 -8.56 11.04
N ASP A 41 -2.27 -7.85 11.49
CA ASP A 41 -2.76 -7.94 12.85
C ASP A 41 -3.20 -9.37 13.21
N GLN A 42 -3.90 -10.04 12.29
CA GLN A 42 -4.29 -11.44 12.46
C GLN A 42 -3.07 -12.36 12.63
N VAL A 43 -2.09 -12.26 11.72
CA VAL A 43 -0.89 -13.11 11.76
C VAL A 43 -0.06 -12.87 13.03
N LEU A 44 0.04 -11.62 13.49
CA LEU A 44 0.71 -11.29 14.73
C LEU A 44 -0.04 -11.88 15.94
N SER A 45 -1.37 -11.76 15.96
CA SER A 45 -2.22 -12.37 16.99
C SER A 45 -2.06 -13.87 17.06
N ASP A 46 -2.14 -14.55 15.91
CA ASP A 46 -2.00 -16.00 15.78
C ASP A 46 -0.61 -16.49 16.24
N SER A 47 0.39 -15.62 16.10
CA SER A 47 1.77 -15.87 16.53
C SER A 47 2.05 -15.44 17.97
N ASN A 48 1.04 -14.97 18.72
CA ASN A 48 1.16 -14.41 20.07
C ASN A 48 2.18 -13.25 20.19
N ILE A 49 2.31 -12.45 19.12
CA ILE A 49 3.16 -11.26 19.07
C ILE A 49 2.30 -10.06 19.39
N SER A 50 2.67 -9.27 20.40
CA SER A 50 1.99 -8.04 20.76
C SER A 50 2.41 -6.89 19.88
N TRP A 51 1.47 -5.99 19.61
CA TRP A 51 1.71 -4.70 18.93
C TRP A 51 0.83 -3.60 19.48
N THR A 52 1.20 -2.37 19.20
CA THR A 52 0.39 -1.19 19.48
C THR A 52 0.34 -0.30 18.25
N TYR A 53 -0.53 0.70 18.27
CA TYR A 53 -0.56 1.76 17.27
C TYR A 53 -0.22 3.10 17.93
N LYS A 54 0.65 3.88 17.29
CA LYS A 54 0.92 5.27 17.62
C LYS A 54 0.83 6.09 16.33
N ASP A 55 -0.08 7.05 16.29
CA ASP A 55 -0.35 7.88 15.12
C ASP A 55 -0.52 7.03 13.85
N ASN A 56 -1.39 6.01 13.93
CA ASN A 56 -1.66 4.99 12.89
C ASN A 56 -0.46 4.16 12.42
N VAL A 57 0.68 4.31 13.03
CA VAL A 57 1.86 3.49 12.75
C VAL A 57 1.88 2.30 13.70
N ARG A 58 1.95 1.08 13.13
CA ARG A 58 2.12 -0.13 13.94
C ARG A 58 3.52 -0.15 14.57
N VAL A 59 3.54 -0.31 15.88
CA VAL A 59 4.76 -0.47 16.69
C VAL A 59 4.89 -1.93 17.08
N THR A 60 5.97 -2.58 16.65
CA THR A 60 6.27 -3.99 16.97
C THR A 60 7.74 -4.17 17.28
N GLN A 61 8.07 -5.26 17.96
CA GLN A 61 9.47 -5.66 18.13
C GLN A 61 10.10 -6.08 16.80
N GLN A 62 11.44 -6.02 16.72
CA GLN A 62 12.18 -6.31 15.48
C GLN A 62 12.01 -7.77 14.99
N ASP A 63 11.76 -8.70 15.88
CA ASP A 63 11.53 -10.12 15.60
C ASP A 63 10.17 -10.40 14.97
N ALA A 64 9.23 -9.45 14.99
CA ALA A 64 7.93 -9.57 14.32
C ALA A 64 8.00 -9.42 12.78
N ILE A 65 9.12 -8.92 12.23
CA ILE A 65 9.20 -8.59 10.81
C ILE A 65 9.00 -9.79 9.85
N PRO A 66 9.41 -11.03 10.17
CA PRO A 66 9.11 -12.18 9.32
C PRO A 66 7.61 -12.40 9.12
N GLN A 67 6.81 -12.30 10.19
CA GLN A 67 5.36 -12.48 10.18
C GLN A 67 4.68 -11.33 9.43
N ILE A 68 5.11 -10.09 9.68
CA ILE A 68 4.61 -8.90 8.97
C ILE A 68 4.88 -9.02 7.47
N LYS A 69 6.09 -9.40 7.10
CA LYS A 69 6.46 -9.61 5.69
C LYS A 69 5.62 -10.70 5.05
N MET A 70 5.48 -11.85 5.72
CA MET A 70 4.66 -12.96 5.22
C MET A 70 3.22 -12.50 4.95
N ALA A 71 2.58 -11.81 5.90
CA ALA A 71 1.22 -11.31 5.75
C ALA A 71 1.08 -10.28 4.61
N ALA A 72 2.03 -9.35 4.47
CA ALA A 72 2.01 -8.36 3.41
C ALA A 72 2.14 -8.98 2.01
N PHE A 73 2.99 -10.01 1.88
CA PHE A 73 3.15 -10.73 0.62
C PHE A 73 1.97 -11.66 0.33
N ASP A 74 1.34 -12.26 1.35
CA ASP A 74 0.14 -13.07 1.20
C ASP A 74 -1.00 -12.27 0.56
N VAL A 75 -1.28 -11.06 1.08
CA VAL A 75 -2.27 -10.16 0.48
C VAL A 75 -1.91 -9.76 -0.95
N SER A 76 -0.64 -9.45 -1.20
CA SER A 76 -0.17 -9.10 -2.56
C SER A 76 -0.33 -10.28 -3.52
N ASN A 77 -0.10 -11.51 -3.08
CA ASN A 77 -0.31 -12.73 -3.85
C ASN A 77 -1.79 -13.00 -4.13
N MET A 78 -2.70 -12.69 -3.19
CA MET A 78 -4.15 -12.77 -3.44
C MET A 78 -4.57 -11.87 -4.60
N VAL A 79 -4.09 -10.61 -4.60
CA VAL A 79 -4.33 -9.66 -5.70
C VAL A 79 -3.74 -10.18 -7.01
N MET A 80 -2.49 -10.63 -6.99
CA MET A 80 -1.81 -11.18 -8.16
C MET A 80 -2.54 -12.39 -8.75
N THR A 81 -2.99 -13.32 -7.91
CA THR A 81 -3.76 -14.49 -8.33
C THR A 81 -5.08 -14.11 -8.98
N SER A 82 -5.78 -13.13 -8.42
CA SER A 82 -7.04 -12.64 -8.97
C SER A 82 -6.86 -11.92 -10.31
N LEU A 83 -5.76 -11.19 -10.50
CA LEU A 83 -5.38 -10.60 -11.80
C LEU A 83 -5.05 -11.70 -12.83
N ALA A 84 -4.31 -12.73 -12.43
CA ALA A 84 -3.98 -13.87 -13.29
C ALA A 84 -5.23 -14.60 -13.79
N ALA A 85 -6.27 -14.73 -12.94
CA ALA A 85 -7.57 -15.28 -13.34
C ALA A 85 -8.26 -14.45 -14.44
N ASN A 86 -7.91 -13.17 -14.58
CA ASN A 86 -8.37 -12.26 -15.63
C ASN A 86 -7.34 -12.11 -16.77
N GLN A 87 -6.36 -13.02 -16.87
CA GLN A 87 -5.30 -13.05 -17.91
C GLN A 87 -4.37 -11.82 -17.86
N ILE A 88 -4.24 -11.20 -16.71
CA ILE A 88 -3.34 -10.06 -16.48
C ILE A 88 -2.07 -10.56 -15.80
N THR A 89 -0.92 -10.21 -16.38
CA THR A 89 0.37 -10.45 -15.74
C THR A 89 0.70 -9.31 -14.77
N ALA A 90 0.92 -9.67 -13.52
CA ALA A 90 1.32 -8.74 -12.47
C ALA A 90 2.64 -9.17 -11.84
N ILE A 91 3.40 -8.22 -11.33
CA ILE A 91 4.73 -8.45 -10.74
C ILE A 91 4.80 -7.81 -9.36
N ILE A 92 5.24 -8.59 -8.38
CA ILE A 92 5.58 -8.11 -7.04
C ILE A 92 7.11 -7.93 -6.99
N GLY A 93 7.57 -6.75 -6.55
CA GLY A 93 9.00 -6.47 -6.53
C GLY A 93 9.46 -5.69 -5.30
N ASN A 94 10.79 -5.51 -5.21
CA ASN A 94 11.43 -4.82 -4.10
C ASN A 94 11.87 -3.38 -4.46
N TRP A 95 11.03 -2.64 -5.12
CA TRP A 95 11.32 -1.30 -5.66
C TRP A 95 11.33 -0.18 -4.63
N VAL A 96 11.01 -0.48 -3.37
CA VAL A 96 10.92 0.50 -2.29
C VAL A 96 12.16 0.42 -1.43
N ARG A 97 12.95 1.49 -1.41
CA ARG A 97 14.00 1.70 -0.39
C ARG A 97 13.39 2.39 0.81
N SER A 98 13.75 1.91 1.99
CA SER A 98 13.22 2.43 3.26
C SER A 98 14.31 2.50 4.32
N ARG A 99 14.03 3.29 5.34
CA ARG A 99 14.80 3.36 6.59
C ARG A 99 13.85 3.12 7.75
N GLY A 100 14.38 2.62 8.86
CA GLY A 100 13.60 2.50 10.10
C GLY A 100 13.22 3.88 10.65
N LYS A 101 12.03 3.99 11.24
CA LYS A 101 11.63 5.20 11.98
C LYS A 101 12.51 5.45 13.21
N GLY A 102 13.04 4.39 13.81
CA GLY A 102 13.87 4.47 15.00
C GLY A 102 13.07 4.90 16.25
N ILE A 103 13.75 5.66 17.12
CA ILE A 103 13.15 6.15 18.36
C ILE A 103 12.68 7.59 18.15
N ILE A 104 11.39 7.84 18.38
CA ILE A 104 10.76 9.16 18.30
C ILE A 104 10.06 9.40 19.64
N ASP A 105 10.34 10.53 20.29
CA ASP A 105 9.76 10.91 21.58
C ASP A 105 9.90 9.81 22.66
N GLY A 106 11.03 9.09 22.65
CA GLY A 106 11.31 8.01 23.60
C GLY A 106 10.64 6.66 23.28
N LEU A 107 9.84 6.57 22.22
CA LEU A 107 9.23 5.33 21.76
C LEU A 107 10.03 4.74 20.58
N ASP A 108 10.47 3.48 20.72
CA ASP A 108 11.07 2.73 19.61
C ASP A 108 9.96 2.16 18.70
N PHE A 109 9.94 2.61 17.46
CA PHE A 109 8.99 2.17 16.44
C PHE A 109 9.31 0.79 15.84
N GLY A 110 10.41 0.17 16.26
CA GLY A 110 10.76 -1.21 15.93
C GLY A 110 10.83 -1.52 14.44
N THR A 111 9.86 -2.27 13.93
CA THR A 111 9.81 -2.67 12.51
C THR A 111 9.25 -1.60 11.57
N ALA A 112 8.71 -0.50 12.10
CA ALA A 112 8.13 0.55 11.28
C ALA A 112 9.21 1.29 10.47
N GLY A 113 8.92 1.54 9.20
CA GLY A 113 9.81 2.23 8.29
C GLY A 113 9.18 3.42 7.60
N GLU A 114 10.05 4.25 7.06
CA GLU A 114 9.72 5.36 6.17
C GLU A 114 10.26 5.08 4.78
N ILE A 115 9.55 5.56 3.77
CA ILE A 115 9.98 5.45 2.37
C ILE A 115 11.12 6.46 2.17
N ASP A 116 12.26 5.95 1.71
CA ASP A 116 13.45 6.75 1.40
C ASP A 116 13.52 7.04 -0.11
N LYS A 117 13.36 6.01 -0.94
CA LYS A 117 13.45 6.12 -2.40
C LYS A 117 12.65 5.03 -3.10
N LEU A 118 12.05 5.40 -4.24
CA LEU A 118 11.46 4.45 -5.19
C LEU A 118 12.42 4.23 -6.37
N GLN A 119 12.50 3.00 -6.86
CA GLN A 119 13.28 2.65 -8.06
C GLN A 119 12.47 2.94 -9.32
N ILE A 120 12.32 4.23 -9.64
CA ILE A 120 11.41 4.74 -10.67
C ILE A 120 11.64 4.11 -12.04
N ASP A 121 12.90 3.96 -12.46
CA ASP A 121 13.23 3.41 -13.78
C ASP A 121 12.81 1.94 -13.90
N ALA A 122 13.01 1.16 -12.84
CA ALA A 122 12.55 -0.24 -12.81
C ALA A 122 11.03 -0.33 -12.86
N ILE A 123 10.32 0.52 -12.12
CA ILE A 123 8.85 0.57 -12.11
C ILE A 123 8.32 0.96 -13.50
N LYS A 124 8.91 1.98 -14.13
CA LYS A 124 8.54 2.40 -15.49
C LYS A 124 8.76 1.28 -16.50
N SER A 125 9.89 0.58 -16.43
CA SER A 125 10.18 -0.56 -17.31
C SER A 125 9.12 -1.66 -17.20
N ILE A 126 8.64 -1.97 -16.00
CA ILE A 126 7.55 -2.94 -15.80
C ILE A 126 6.25 -2.46 -16.45
N LEU A 127 5.90 -1.20 -16.25
CA LEU A 127 4.71 -0.59 -16.86
C LEU A 127 4.78 -0.52 -18.38
N ASP A 128 5.96 -0.20 -18.94
CA ASP A 128 6.18 -0.10 -20.38
C ASP A 128 6.13 -1.48 -21.07
N ASN A 129 6.42 -2.55 -20.33
CA ASN A 129 6.25 -3.92 -20.80
C ASN A 129 4.81 -4.46 -20.61
N GLY A 130 3.86 -3.62 -20.20
CA GLY A 130 2.45 -3.99 -20.09
C GLY A 130 2.11 -4.85 -18.86
N PHE A 131 2.93 -4.82 -17.81
CA PHE A 131 2.66 -5.54 -16.56
C PHE A 131 2.10 -4.60 -15.50
N ILE A 132 1.33 -5.15 -14.56
CA ILE A 132 0.85 -4.43 -13.39
C ILE A 132 1.83 -4.64 -12.22
N PRO A 133 2.56 -3.60 -11.77
CA PRO A 133 3.34 -3.68 -10.53
C PRO A 133 2.42 -3.71 -9.30
N ILE A 134 2.67 -4.65 -8.39
CA ILE A 134 2.02 -4.74 -7.08
C ILE A 134 3.05 -4.42 -5.99
N PHE A 135 2.69 -3.52 -5.09
CA PHE A 135 3.56 -3.03 -4.03
C PHE A 135 3.10 -3.52 -2.65
N PRO A 136 3.71 -4.57 -2.08
CA PRO A 136 3.47 -4.90 -0.68
C PRO A 136 3.93 -3.76 0.23
N CYS A 137 3.34 -3.64 1.42
CA CYS A 137 3.70 -2.60 2.40
C CYS A 137 5.05 -2.89 3.11
N ILE A 138 6.04 -3.33 2.34
CA ILE A 138 7.39 -3.64 2.78
C ILE A 138 8.40 -2.84 1.98
N GLY A 139 9.28 -2.15 2.69
CA GLY A 139 10.45 -1.51 2.10
C GLY A 139 11.75 -2.13 2.63
N TRP A 140 12.84 -1.97 1.89
CA TRP A 140 14.14 -2.54 2.24
C TRP A 140 15.20 -1.47 2.42
N SER A 141 15.99 -1.56 3.48
CA SER A 141 17.17 -0.71 3.65
C SER A 141 18.23 -1.01 2.60
N ALA A 142 19.28 -0.18 2.57
CA ALA A 142 20.44 -0.42 1.72
C ALA A 142 21.15 -1.75 2.01
N THR A 143 21.04 -2.26 3.25
CA THR A 143 21.60 -3.54 3.67
C THR A 143 20.63 -4.72 3.51
N GLY A 144 19.45 -4.48 2.92
CA GLY A 144 18.44 -5.52 2.69
C GLY A 144 17.55 -5.82 3.91
N LYS A 145 17.64 -5.02 4.99
CA LYS A 145 16.75 -5.19 6.15
C LYS A 145 15.34 -4.71 5.78
N PRO A 146 14.29 -5.56 5.95
CA PRO A 146 12.92 -5.17 5.66
C PRO A 146 12.32 -4.31 6.78
N TYR A 147 11.40 -3.42 6.38
CA TYR A 147 10.60 -2.58 7.28
C TYR A 147 9.14 -2.57 6.81
N ASN A 148 8.22 -2.50 7.78
CA ASN A 148 6.80 -2.28 7.53
C ASN A 148 6.56 -0.80 7.24
N ILE A 149 5.98 -0.49 6.09
CA ILE A 149 5.67 0.88 5.66
C ILE A 149 4.16 1.06 5.48
N SER A 150 3.68 2.29 5.58
CA SER A 150 2.28 2.61 5.33
C SER A 150 1.93 2.39 3.85
N SER A 151 0.92 1.55 3.57
CA SER A 151 0.43 1.34 2.20
C SER A 151 -0.17 2.62 1.61
N ILE A 152 -0.85 3.43 2.42
CA ILE A 152 -1.44 4.71 1.99
C ILE A 152 -0.33 5.68 1.58
N SER A 153 0.65 5.89 2.47
CA SER A 153 1.80 6.75 2.16
C SER A 153 2.58 6.23 0.94
N LEU A 154 2.67 4.91 0.78
CA LEU A 154 3.32 4.30 -0.39
C LEU A 154 2.56 4.62 -1.68
N ALA A 155 1.24 4.49 -1.69
CA ALA A 155 0.41 4.83 -2.85
C ALA A 155 0.55 6.31 -3.24
N GLN A 156 0.58 7.20 -2.26
CA GLN A 156 0.80 8.64 -2.46
C GLN A 156 2.18 8.92 -3.06
N GLN A 157 3.23 8.38 -2.45
CA GLN A 157 4.61 8.56 -2.93
C GLN A 157 4.82 8.01 -4.35
N ILE A 158 4.22 6.87 -4.67
CA ILE A 158 4.24 6.31 -6.02
C ILE A 158 3.55 7.26 -7.01
N ALA A 159 2.36 7.74 -6.67
CA ALA A 159 1.59 8.62 -7.55
C ALA A 159 2.35 9.92 -7.85
N VAL A 160 2.96 10.52 -6.84
CA VAL A 160 3.74 11.77 -7.00
C VAL A 160 5.01 11.53 -7.82
N ASN A 161 5.82 10.52 -7.45
CA ASN A 161 7.12 10.29 -8.08
C ASN A 161 6.99 9.82 -9.55
N LEU A 162 5.93 9.10 -9.89
CA LEU A 162 5.65 8.68 -11.26
C LEU A 162 4.82 9.70 -12.04
N LYS A 163 4.37 10.78 -11.39
CA LYS A 163 3.46 11.79 -11.96
C LYS A 163 2.20 11.13 -12.53
N ALA A 164 1.55 10.31 -11.69
CA ALA A 164 0.34 9.62 -12.08
C ALA A 164 -0.79 10.61 -12.38
N ASP A 165 -1.58 10.34 -13.41
CA ASP A 165 -2.74 11.16 -13.76
C ASP A 165 -3.83 11.12 -12.68
N LYS A 166 -3.97 9.97 -12.00
CA LYS A 166 -4.96 9.75 -10.94
C LYS A 166 -4.47 8.78 -9.88
N LEU A 167 -4.86 9.02 -8.65
CA LEU A 167 -4.75 8.08 -7.54
C LEU A 167 -6.17 7.75 -7.06
N PHE A 168 -6.51 6.46 -7.11
CA PHE A 168 -7.78 5.95 -6.61
C PHE A 168 -7.57 5.25 -5.28
N TYR A 169 -8.44 5.57 -4.32
CA TYR A 169 -8.57 4.85 -3.07
C TYR A 169 -9.86 4.01 -3.14
N LEU A 170 -9.71 2.70 -3.24
CA LEU A 170 -10.81 1.76 -3.11
C LEU A 170 -10.91 1.37 -1.64
N ILE A 171 -11.81 2.01 -0.94
CA ILE A 171 -12.08 1.86 0.49
C ILE A 171 -13.56 1.58 0.70
N LYS A 172 -13.91 0.94 1.81
CA LYS A 172 -15.29 0.63 2.15
C LYS A 172 -16.04 1.85 2.67
N ASP A 173 -15.37 2.65 3.48
CA ASP A 173 -15.97 3.80 4.13
C ASP A 173 -15.93 5.03 3.20
N SER A 174 -16.95 5.88 3.34
CA SER A 174 -16.99 7.15 2.62
C SER A 174 -15.97 8.12 3.23
N VAL A 175 -15.17 8.72 2.37
CA VAL A 175 -14.29 9.82 2.77
C VAL A 175 -15.12 11.09 2.83
N ILE A 176 -15.30 11.65 4.01
CA ILE A 176 -16.10 12.86 4.24
C ILE A 176 -15.14 14.01 4.58
N ASP A 177 -15.26 15.12 3.87
CA ASP A 177 -14.61 16.36 4.28
C ASP A 177 -15.25 16.86 5.57
N SER A 178 -14.52 16.77 6.69
CA SER A 178 -14.98 17.14 8.03
C SER A 178 -15.39 18.62 8.15
N LYS A 179 -14.92 19.50 7.26
CA LYS A 179 -15.27 20.92 7.26
C LYS A 179 -16.59 21.20 6.54
N ASN A 180 -16.89 20.47 5.48
CA ASN A 180 -18.04 20.74 4.62
C ASN A 180 -19.08 19.62 4.62
N PHE A 181 -18.83 18.50 5.29
CA PHE A 181 -19.67 17.30 5.28
C PHE A 181 -19.99 16.80 3.87
N THR A 182 -19.08 17.02 2.94
CA THR A 182 -19.24 16.63 1.53
C THR A 182 -18.21 15.57 1.16
N ILE A 183 -18.60 14.67 0.25
CA ILE A 183 -17.65 13.75 -0.37
C ILE A 183 -17.02 14.48 -1.55
N PRO A 184 -15.70 14.77 -1.52
CA PRO A 184 -15.06 15.45 -2.63
C PRO A 184 -15.02 14.54 -3.85
N SER A 185 -15.42 15.05 -5.00
CA SER A 185 -15.39 14.30 -6.27
C SER A 185 -13.97 14.16 -6.83
N ASN A 186 -13.07 15.08 -6.47
CA ASN A 186 -11.67 15.07 -6.84
C ASN A 186 -10.80 15.68 -5.74
N LEU A 187 -9.69 15.01 -5.41
CA LEU A 187 -8.64 15.52 -4.56
C LEU A 187 -7.39 15.76 -5.42
N GLY A 188 -6.94 16.99 -5.49
CA GLY A 188 -5.65 17.30 -6.13
C GLY A 188 -4.48 16.83 -5.26
N LEU A 189 -3.45 16.26 -5.87
CA LEU A 189 -2.17 16.08 -5.20
C LEU A 189 -1.51 17.45 -5.05
N SER A 190 -1.07 17.81 -3.83
CA SER A 190 -0.28 19.02 -3.64
C SER A 190 1.08 18.88 -4.33
N ALA A 191 1.73 20.02 -4.62
CA ALA A 191 3.07 20.03 -5.21
C ALA A 191 4.11 19.31 -4.33
N GLU A 192 3.83 19.15 -3.04
CA GLU A 192 4.66 18.46 -2.05
C GLU A 192 4.25 16.99 -1.85
N GLY A 193 3.24 16.52 -2.56
CA GLY A 193 2.77 15.13 -2.49
C GLY A 193 1.90 14.81 -1.29
N GLU A 194 1.47 15.81 -0.55
CA GLU A 194 0.47 15.64 0.49
C GLU A 194 -0.93 15.68 -0.12
N ILE A 195 -1.72 14.66 0.13
CA ILE A 195 -3.17 14.79 -0.01
C ILE A 195 -3.60 15.70 1.14
N PRO A 196 -4.39 16.77 0.87
CA PRO A 196 -4.92 17.58 1.94
C PRO A 196 -5.50 16.67 3.01
N ALA A 197 -5.05 16.85 4.25
CA ALA A 197 -5.39 15.96 5.36
C ALA A 197 -6.92 15.79 5.45
N MET A 198 -7.39 14.71 4.91
CA MET A 198 -8.69 14.17 5.21
C MET A 198 -8.46 13.12 6.27
N ASN A 199 -9.09 13.28 7.42
CA ASN A 199 -9.10 12.22 8.41
C ASN A 199 -9.79 11.02 7.78
N LEU A 200 -9.01 10.03 7.38
CA LEU A 200 -9.50 8.69 7.02
C LEU A 200 -9.93 7.90 8.28
N GLU A 201 -10.07 8.58 9.41
CA GLU A 201 -10.19 7.98 10.75
C GLU A 201 -11.46 8.35 11.52
N GLU A 202 -12.36 9.09 10.94
CA GLU A 202 -13.68 9.32 11.55
C GLU A 202 -14.79 8.54 10.87
#